data_f771628ddc5052b4756813a0ba12f516
#
_entry.id   f771628ddc5052b4756813a0ba12f516
#
_cell.length_a   1.000
_cell.length_b   1.000
_cell.length_c   1.000
_cell.angle_alpha   90.00
_cell.angle_beta   90.00
_cell.angle_gamma   90.00
#
_symmetry.space_group_name_H-M   'P 1'
#
loop_
_entity.id
_entity.type
_entity.pdbx_description
1 polymer ?
#
loop_
_entity_poly.entity_id
_entity_poly.type
_entity_poly.pdbx_seq_one_letter_code
_entity_poly.pdbx_strand_id
1 'polypeptide(L)'
;MTDNQKADRPGRLSAETRVVDGVRVVTVRGEIDHDVRDVLSQALLGTSDAVPPRIVVDLSGVTFMDSSGINVFVAAYQQVSAAQGWLRIAGAQDSVLGVLQLVGVDDVIPCHPTLEQALDT
;
A
#
# COMPACT_ATOMS: atom_id res chain seq x y z
N MET A 1 -22.50 16.39 0.36
CA MET A 1 -22.00 16.03 0.47
C MET A 1 -21.64 15.44 0.69
N THR A 2 -21.49 15.20 0.74
CA THR A 2 -20.90 14.77 0.93
C THR A 2 -20.51 13.96 1.19
N ASP A 3 -20.53 13.46 1.37
CA ASP A 3 -20.05 12.67 1.63
C ASP A 3 -19.09 12.10 1.41
N ASN A 4 -18.85 12.10 0.98
CA ASN A 4 -17.82 11.67 0.68
C ASN A 4 -16.85 11.90 1.41
N GLN A 5 -16.90 12.53 1.90
CA GLN A 5 -15.97 12.76 2.68
C GLN A 5 -15.71 11.87 3.60
N LYS A 6 -16.36 11.04 3.73
CA LYS A 6 -16.17 10.12 4.49
C LYS A 6 -14.85 9.79 4.84
N ALA A 7 -14.24 9.04 4.24
CA ALA A 7 -12.92 8.58 4.59
C ALA A 7 -11.88 9.60 4.30
N ASP A 8 -12.21 10.52 3.43
CA ASP A 8 -11.22 11.48 3.01
C ASP A 8 -11.28 12.72 3.82
N ARG A 9 -10.23 13.04 4.49
CA ARG A 9 -10.09 14.28 5.18
C ARG A 9 -8.93 15.02 4.62
N PRO A 10 -9.00 16.34 4.51
CA PRO A 10 -7.87 17.12 4.02
C PRO A 10 -6.60 16.77 4.80
N GLY A 11 -5.53 16.47 4.08
CA GLY A 11 -4.27 16.13 4.70
C GLY A 11 -4.18 14.72 5.24
N ARG A 12 -5.26 13.96 5.12
CA ARG A 12 -5.26 12.58 5.60
C ARG A 12 -5.11 11.65 4.43
N LEU A 13 -5.38 10.40 4.66
CA LEU A 13 -5.15 9.35 3.69
C LEU A 13 -6.35 9.13 2.79
N SER A 14 -6.11 8.95 1.50
CA SER A 14 -7.09 8.39 0.61
C SER A 14 -6.49 7.18 -0.09
N ALA A 15 -7.33 6.23 -0.46
CA ALA A 15 -6.89 5.01 -1.13
C ALA A 15 -7.93 4.62 -2.16
N GLU A 16 -7.45 4.30 -3.36
CA GLU A 16 -8.28 3.83 -4.45
C GLU A 16 -7.77 2.48 -4.90
N THR A 17 -8.67 1.59 -5.26
CA THR A 17 -8.31 0.25 -5.68
C THR A 17 -8.82 0.01 -7.08
N ARG A 18 -7.98 -0.58 -7.93
CA ARG A 18 -8.38 -1.02 -9.26
C ARG A 18 -7.66 -2.33 -9.57
N VAL A 19 -8.10 -3.00 -10.61
CA VAL A 19 -7.48 -4.27 -11.01
C VAL A 19 -6.88 -4.09 -12.39
N VAL A 20 -5.61 -4.48 -12.53
CA VAL A 20 -4.87 -4.41 -13.79
C VAL A 20 -4.27 -5.80 -14.02
N ASP A 21 -4.75 -6.48 -15.05
CA ASP A 21 -4.25 -7.82 -15.44
C ASP A 21 -4.23 -8.80 -14.25
N GLY A 22 -5.28 -8.77 -13.46
CA GLY A 22 -5.40 -9.67 -12.32
C GLY A 22 -4.65 -9.20 -11.08
N VAL A 23 -3.97 -8.06 -11.16
CA VAL A 23 -3.25 -7.49 -10.02
C VAL A 23 -4.08 -6.36 -9.43
N ARG A 24 -4.25 -6.41 -8.13
CA ARG A 24 -4.96 -5.35 -7.41
C ARG A 24 -3.99 -4.22 -7.16
N VAL A 25 -4.28 -3.05 -7.73
CA VAL A 25 -3.46 -1.85 -7.56
C VAL A 25 -4.15 -0.93 -6.57
N VAL A 26 -3.48 -0.66 -5.47
CA VAL A 26 -3.98 0.23 -4.44
C VAL A 26 -3.18 1.53 -4.50
N THR A 27 -3.81 2.61 -4.91
CA THR A 27 -3.17 3.91 -5.00
C THR A 27 -3.48 4.68 -3.74
N VAL A 28 -2.42 5.03 -3.00
CA VAL A 28 -2.55 5.68 -1.70
C VAL A 28 -1.99 7.08 -1.79
N ARG A 29 -2.70 8.04 -1.21
CA ARG A 29 -2.27 9.44 -1.19
C ARG A 29 -2.44 10.01 0.20
N GLY A 30 -1.54 10.89 0.58
CA GLY A 30 -1.62 11.61 1.84
C GLY A 30 -0.57 11.17 2.82
N GLU A 31 -0.94 11.05 4.07
CA GLU A 31 -0.01 10.72 5.15
C GLU A 31 -0.45 9.43 5.82
N ILE A 32 0.52 8.57 6.09
CA ILE A 32 0.25 7.30 6.75
C ILE A 32 0.76 7.40 8.18
N ASP A 33 -0.18 7.51 9.11
CA ASP A 33 0.13 7.56 10.53
C ASP A 33 -0.80 6.60 11.27
N HIS A 34 -0.72 6.64 12.60
CA HIS A 34 -1.49 5.72 13.44
C HIS A 34 -3.00 5.83 13.19
N ASP A 35 -3.50 7.04 12.93
CA ASP A 35 -4.95 7.27 12.82
C ASP A 35 -5.54 6.66 11.56
N VAL A 36 -4.73 6.44 10.52
CA VAL A 36 -5.24 5.95 9.25
C VAL A 36 -4.85 4.51 8.97
N ARG A 37 -4.24 3.83 9.94
CA ARG A 37 -3.78 2.46 9.71
C ARG A 37 -4.92 1.52 9.34
N ASP A 38 -6.12 1.71 9.90
CA ASP A 38 -7.25 0.86 9.55
C ASP A 38 -7.70 1.09 8.12
N VAL A 39 -7.69 2.35 7.67
CA VAL A 39 -8.03 2.67 6.29
C VAL A 39 -7.05 2.00 5.34
N LEU A 40 -5.77 2.08 5.64
CA LEU A 40 -4.74 1.47 4.82
C LEU A 40 -4.88 -0.06 4.81
N SER A 41 -5.05 -0.65 5.98
CA SER A 41 -5.19 -2.09 6.09
C SER A 41 -6.39 -2.60 5.31
N GLN A 42 -7.52 -1.91 5.40
CA GLN A 42 -8.71 -2.27 4.66
C GLN A 42 -8.48 -2.16 3.16
N ALA A 43 -7.78 -1.13 2.73
CA ALA A 43 -7.50 -0.94 1.31
C ALA A 43 -6.63 -2.07 0.76
N LEU A 44 -5.67 -2.54 1.56
CA LEU A 44 -4.77 -3.61 1.14
C LEU A 44 -5.40 -4.98 1.23
N LEU A 45 -6.12 -5.25 2.32
CA LEU A 45 -6.60 -6.58 2.64
C LEU A 45 -8.12 -6.72 2.57
N GLY A 46 -8.81 -5.68 2.17
CA GLY A 46 -10.26 -5.71 2.09
C GLY A 46 -10.71 -6.77 1.11
N THR A 47 -11.99 -6.85 0.91
CA THR A 47 -12.56 -7.90 0.11
C THR A 47 -11.80 -8.12 -1.17
N SER A 48 -11.26 -9.28 -1.35
CA SER A 48 -10.59 -9.65 -2.57
C SER A 48 -10.94 -11.09 -2.88
N ASP A 49 -11.39 -11.31 -4.10
CA ASP A 49 -11.72 -12.66 -4.54
C ASP A 49 -10.57 -13.31 -5.29
N ALA A 50 -9.50 -12.58 -5.50
CA ALA A 50 -8.36 -13.13 -6.20
C ALA A 50 -7.65 -14.17 -5.34
N VAL A 51 -7.32 -15.30 -5.94
CA VAL A 51 -6.58 -16.35 -5.26
C VAL A 51 -5.57 -16.88 -6.26
N PRO A 52 -4.26 -16.71 -6.01
CA PRO A 52 -3.67 -16.02 -4.86
C PRO A 52 -3.75 -14.49 -5.01
N PRO A 53 -3.74 -13.76 -3.91
CA PRO A 53 -3.81 -12.31 -3.97
C PRO A 53 -2.50 -11.73 -4.50
N ARG A 54 -2.61 -10.80 -5.43
CA ARG A 54 -1.45 -10.10 -6.01
C ARG A 54 -1.72 -8.62 -5.90
N ILE A 55 -0.90 -7.93 -5.13
CA ILE A 55 -1.19 -6.55 -4.76
C ILE A 55 0.04 -5.68 -5.02
N VAL A 56 -0.19 -4.54 -5.68
CA VAL A 56 0.80 -3.49 -5.80
C VAL A 56 0.25 -2.26 -5.11
N VAL A 57 1.03 -1.69 -4.21
CA VAL A 57 0.67 -0.46 -3.51
C VAL A 57 1.46 0.68 -4.11
N ASP A 58 0.77 1.62 -4.71
CA ASP A 58 1.40 2.81 -5.31
C ASP A 58 1.44 3.90 -4.25
N LEU A 59 2.63 4.24 -3.81
CA LEU A 59 2.85 5.22 -2.76
C LEU A 59 3.36 6.56 -3.29
N SER A 60 3.25 6.78 -4.60
CA SER A 60 3.80 8.02 -5.19
C SER A 60 3.12 9.28 -4.65
N GLY A 61 1.90 9.16 -4.15
CA GLY A 61 1.19 10.29 -3.56
C GLY A 61 1.31 10.39 -2.03
N VAL A 62 2.13 9.54 -1.42
CA VAL A 62 2.29 9.53 0.04
C VAL A 62 3.47 10.41 0.42
N THR A 63 3.23 11.39 1.29
CA THR A 63 4.24 12.36 1.67
C THR A 63 4.88 12.06 3.02
N PHE A 64 4.27 11.18 3.80
CA PHE A 64 4.77 10.86 5.13
C PHE A 64 4.32 9.45 5.52
N MET A 65 5.20 8.71 6.19
CA MET A 65 4.84 7.42 6.76
C MET A 65 5.63 7.18 8.03
N ASP A 66 4.94 6.76 9.08
CA ASP A 66 5.61 6.37 10.33
C ASP A 66 5.55 4.85 10.51
N SER A 67 5.91 4.38 11.69
CA SER A 67 5.97 2.96 11.96
C SER A 67 4.61 2.27 11.88
N SER A 68 3.51 3.01 12.01
CA SER A 68 2.19 2.43 11.85
C SER A 68 2.01 1.87 10.45
N GLY A 69 2.51 2.60 9.44
CA GLY A 69 2.45 2.12 8.06
C GLY A 69 3.31 0.88 7.88
N ILE A 70 4.49 0.87 8.49
CA ILE A 70 5.36 -0.30 8.41
C ILE A 70 4.63 -1.54 8.94
N ASN A 71 3.96 -1.41 10.08
CA ASN A 71 3.24 -2.55 10.66
C ASN A 71 2.14 -3.05 9.74
N VAL A 72 1.43 -2.13 9.08
CA VAL A 72 0.37 -2.52 8.15
C VAL A 72 0.96 -3.30 6.98
N PHE A 73 2.06 -2.81 6.40
CA PHE A 73 2.67 -3.50 5.26
C PHE A 73 3.20 -4.87 5.64
N VAL A 74 3.81 -5.00 6.81
CA VAL A 74 4.33 -6.29 7.25
C VAL A 74 3.17 -7.28 7.46
N ALA A 75 2.09 -6.84 8.10
CA ALA A 75 0.94 -7.71 8.31
C ALA A 75 0.30 -8.12 6.98
N ALA A 76 0.19 -7.17 6.03
CA ALA A 76 -0.36 -7.46 4.72
C ALA A 76 0.53 -8.47 3.97
N TYR A 77 1.84 -8.27 4.05
CA TYR A 77 2.78 -9.19 3.42
C TYR A 77 2.61 -10.61 3.96
N GLN A 78 2.46 -10.73 5.28
CA GLN A 78 2.32 -12.04 5.89
C GLN A 78 1.03 -12.73 5.44
N GLN A 79 -0.06 -11.98 5.34
CA GLN A 79 -1.32 -12.54 4.91
C GLN A 79 -1.32 -12.97 3.46
N VAL A 80 -0.79 -12.13 2.57
CA VAL A 80 -0.78 -12.49 1.15
C VAL A 80 0.19 -13.63 0.89
N SER A 81 1.31 -13.68 1.62
CA SER A 81 2.27 -14.77 1.47
C SER A 81 1.68 -16.09 1.94
N ALA A 82 0.91 -16.07 3.02
CA ALA A 82 0.25 -17.28 3.51
C ALA A 82 -0.77 -17.80 2.50
N ALA A 83 -1.32 -16.91 1.68
CA ALA A 83 -2.27 -17.28 0.63
C ALA A 83 -1.57 -17.52 -0.71
N GLN A 84 -0.23 -17.59 -0.72
CA GLN A 84 0.59 -17.84 -1.89
C GLN A 84 0.55 -16.70 -2.90
N GLY A 85 0.24 -15.52 -2.43
CA GLY A 85 0.25 -14.30 -3.23
C GLY A 85 1.52 -13.51 -3.03
N TRP A 86 1.48 -12.24 -3.45
CA TRP A 86 2.61 -11.36 -3.26
C TRP A 86 2.15 -9.92 -3.09
N LEU A 87 3.04 -9.12 -2.49
CA LEU A 87 2.82 -7.71 -2.25
C LEU A 87 4.05 -6.96 -2.74
N ARG A 88 3.84 -5.89 -3.50
CA ARG A 88 4.91 -5.02 -4.00
C ARG A 88 4.56 -3.58 -3.74
N ILE A 89 5.59 -2.75 -3.61
CA ILE A 89 5.43 -1.31 -3.41
C ILE A 89 5.99 -0.61 -4.64
N ALA A 90 5.31 0.43 -5.08
CA ALA A 90 5.73 1.20 -6.26
C ALA A 90 5.75 2.68 -5.94
N GLY A 91 6.72 3.39 -6.48
CA GLY A 91 6.74 4.83 -6.53
C GLY A 91 6.94 5.54 -5.21
N ALA A 92 7.43 4.86 -4.17
CA ALA A 92 7.63 5.50 -2.87
C ALA A 92 8.56 6.69 -3.01
N GLN A 93 8.14 7.83 -2.44
CA GLN A 93 8.99 9.02 -2.41
C GLN A 93 10.20 8.78 -1.52
N ASP A 94 11.24 9.58 -1.68
CA ASP A 94 12.50 9.35 -0.98
C ASP A 94 12.34 9.26 0.52
N SER A 95 11.50 10.11 1.10
CA SER A 95 11.30 10.10 2.55
C SER A 95 10.63 8.81 3.01
N VAL A 96 9.71 8.30 2.23
CA VAL A 96 9.00 7.06 2.55
C VAL A 96 9.90 5.86 2.27
N LEU A 97 10.57 5.87 1.14
CA LEU A 97 11.49 4.78 0.80
C LEU A 97 12.60 4.66 1.83
N GLY A 98 13.09 5.79 2.32
CA GLY A 98 14.12 5.78 3.36
C GLY A 98 13.67 5.06 4.63
N VAL A 99 12.41 5.25 5.03
CA VAL A 99 11.88 4.55 6.19
C VAL A 99 11.80 3.04 5.92
N LEU A 100 11.32 2.67 4.73
CA LEU A 100 11.22 1.25 4.37
C LEU A 100 12.59 0.59 4.37
N GLN A 101 13.59 1.28 3.85
CA GLN A 101 14.96 0.74 3.80
C GLN A 101 15.57 0.65 5.19
N LEU A 102 15.34 1.68 6.01
CA LEU A 102 15.92 1.73 7.34
C LEU A 102 15.48 0.56 8.20
N VAL A 103 14.23 0.16 8.08
CA VAL A 103 13.70 -0.93 8.90
C VAL A 103 13.74 -2.28 8.18
N GLY A 104 14.30 -2.32 6.97
CA GLY A 104 14.51 -3.58 6.27
C GLY A 104 13.29 -4.15 5.56
N VAL A 105 12.23 -3.37 5.41
CA VAL A 105 11.02 -3.86 4.75
C VAL A 105 11.30 -4.15 3.27
N ASP A 106 12.17 -3.36 2.65
CA ASP A 106 12.50 -3.55 1.24
C ASP A 106 13.21 -4.88 0.97
N ASP A 107 13.68 -5.55 2.00
CA ASP A 107 14.28 -6.88 1.83
C ASP A 107 13.21 -7.97 1.63
N VAL A 108 12.01 -7.75 2.10
CA VAL A 108 10.93 -8.74 1.97
C VAL A 108 9.82 -8.29 1.04
N ILE A 109 9.57 -6.99 0.96
CA ILE A 109 8.54 -6.45 0.06
C ILE A 109 9.27 -5.67 -1.03
N PRO A 110 9.28 -6.17 -2.28
CA PRO A 110 9.99 -5.48 -3.34
C PRO A 110 9.46 -4.07 -3.53
N CYS A 111 10.38 -3.12 -3.66
CA CYS A 111 10.05 -1.71 -3.88
C CYS A 111 10.55 -1.31 -5.25
N HIS A 112 9.62 -0.93 -6.13
CA HIS A 112 9.93 -0.55 -7.50
C HIS A 112 9.79 0.96 -7.67
N PRO A 113 10.61 1.59 -8.52
CA PRO A 113 10.53 3.03 -8.72
C PRO A 113 9.22 3.49 -9.35
N THR A 114 8.59 2.65 -10.16
CA THR A 114 7.34 3.01 -10.84
C THR A 114 6.34 1.89 -10.75
N LEU A 115 5.07 2.27 -10.94
CA LEU A 115 4.00 1.30 -10.99
C LEU A 115 4.20 0.32 -12.15
N GLU A 116 4.64 0.81 -13.29
CA GLU A 116 4.87 -0.05 -14.45
C GLU A 116 5.87 -1.14 -14.13
N GLN A 117 6.96 -0.78 -13.47
CA GLN A 117 7.97 -1.77 -13.11
C GLN A 117 7.43 -2.79 -12.11
N ALA A 118 6.60 -2.33 -11.19
CA ALA A 118 6.02 -3.24 -10.19
C ALA A 118 5.06 -4.23 -10.84
N LEU A 119 4.40 -3.84 -11.93
CA LEU A 119 3.46 -4.70 -12.63
C LEU A 119 4.13 -5.61 -13.65
N ASP A 120 5.34 -5.29 -14.05
CA ASP A 120 5.99 -5.92 -15.19
C ASP A 120 6.62 -7.28 -14.90
N THR A 121 6.71 -7.67 -13.66
CA THR A 121 7.38 -8.93 -13.35
C THR A 121 6.43 -10.01 -12.88
#